data_ebc0c4d78100dd073278f0a828cc56de
#
_entry.id   ebc0c4d78100dd073278f0a828cc56de
#
_cell.length_a   1.000
_cell.length_b   1.000
_cell.length_c   1.000
_cell.angle_alpha   90.00
_cell.angle_beta   90.00
_cell.angle_gamma   90.00
#
_symmetry.space_group_name_H-M   'P 1'
#
loop_
_entity.id
_entity.type
_entity.pdbx_description
1 polymer ?
#
loop_
_entity_poly.entity_id
_entity_poly.type
_entity_poly.pdbx_seq_one_letter_code
_entity_poly.pdbx_strand_id
1 'polypeptide(L)'
;MTDDLKANLTSDLAIEGINYWLKVYKDCSPKDSINYNVLDQATLYYQGKTAFDFNSGFQISGVAANSPDLLDYVDCYPIPTIKGTEQKGITTSNQPLVIWKNSKHPEICEAFIKTLYEEDTYVKFLHSVPVGMLPAIKGIEDSEAYKDDPTIQKFAHAEEVISSQIPGGTAIGFEHGPSVQAGILTNQHVIEEMFQDIITNGTDVKTAAKAAEDKLNSLMEAATQ
;
A
#
# COMPACT_ATOMS: atom_id res chain seq x y z
N MET A 1 -8.67 10.56 -9.30
CA MET A 1 -10.00 10.72 -9.95
C MET A 1 -10.31 12.20 -10.10
N THR A 2 -11.29 12.55 -10.95
CA THR A 2 -11.83 13.93 -11.05
C THR A 2 -12.80 14.23 -9.89
N ASP A 3 -13.18 15.50 -9.70
CA ASP A 3 -14.15 15.92 -8.66
C ASP A 3 -15.53 15.26 -8.83
N ASP A 4 -15.89 14.85 -10.05
CA ASP A 4 -17.11 14.10 -10.35
C ASP A 4 -16.91 12.57 -10.33
N LEU A 5 -15.86 12.12 -9.65
CA LEU A 5 -15.54 10.72 -9.39
C LEU A 5 -15.31 9.87 -10.65
N LYS A 6 -14.81 10.46 -11.72
CA LYS A 6 -14.41 9.73 -12.93
C LYS A 6 -12.93 9.42 -12.96
N ALA A 7 -12.56 8.35 -13.62
CA ALA A 7 -11.17 8.08 -13.94
C ALA A 7 -10.61 9.17 -14.88
N ASN A 8 -9.35 9.54 -14.70
CA ASN A 8 -8.68 10.59 -15.48
C ASN A 8 -7.23 10.14 -15.79
N LEU A 9 -7.11 9.09 -16.60
CA LEU A 9 -5.82 8.51 -16.99
C LEU A 9 -5.22 9.18 -18.23
N THR A 10 -6.00 9.99 -18.93
CA THR A 10 -5.58 10.67 -20.17
C THR A 10 -5.09 12.08 -19.95
N SER A 11 -5.13 12.61 -18.73
CA SER A 11 -4.55 13.93 -18.41
C SER A 11 -3.04 13.93 -18.60
N ASP A 12 -2.47 15.11 -18.90
CA ASP A 12 -1.03 15.26 -19.11
C ASP A 12 -0.22 14.75 -17.91
N LEU A 13 -0.67 15.02 -16.68
CA LEU A 13 -0.01 14.53 -15.46
C LEU A 13 -0.09 13.01 -15.33
N ALA A 14 -1.23 12.41 -15.66
CA ALA A 14 -1.36 10.95 -15.61
C ALA A 14 -0.45 10.29 -16.66
N ILE A 15 -0.42 10.82 -17.88
CA ILE A 15 0.47 10.33 -18.95
C ILE A 15 1.95 10.49 -18.56
N GLU A 16 2.32 11.60 -17.92
CA GLU A 16 3.68 11.80 -17.40
C GLU A 16 4.00 10.75 -16.33
N GLY A 17 3.09 10.52 -15.38
CA GLY A 17 3.25 9.49 -14.33
C GLY A 17 3.37 8.08 -14.90
N ILE A 18 2.54 7.70 -15.88
CA ILE A 18 2.61 6.41 -16.57
C ILE A 18 3.97 6.24 -17.25
N ASN A 19 4.44 7.25 -18.00
CA ASN A 19 5.74 7.21 -18.66
C ASN A 19 6.90 7.12 -17.67
N TYR A 20 6.82 7.83 -16.53
CA TYR A 20 7.82 7.75 -15.49
C TYR A 20 7.87 6.34 -14.88
N TRP A 21 6.72 5.75 -14.56
CA TRP A 21 6.66 4.38 -14.04
C TRP A 21 7.23 3.36 -15.03
N LEU A 22 6.87 3.48 -16.33
CA LEU A 22 7.43 2.61 -17.38
C LEU A 22 8.94 2.75 -17.50
N LYS A 23 9.48 3.95 -17.30
CA LYS A 23 10.93 4.16 -17.27
C LYS A 23 11.57 3.45 -16.08
N VAL A 24 11.02 3.59 -14.88
CA VAL A 24 11.52 2.90 -13.67
C VAL A 24 11.44 1.37 -13.87
N TYR A 25 10.33 0.86 -14.39
CA TYR A 25 10.20 -0.56 -14.71
C TYR A 25 11.29 -1.02 -15.66
N LYS A 26 11.49 -0.32 -16.77
CA LYS A 26 12.44 -0.71 -17.81
C LYS A 26 13.90 -0.64 -17.35
N ASP A 27 14.26 0.39 -16.59
CA ASP A 27 15.64 0.72 -16.27
C ASP A 27 16.10 0.12 -14.92
N CYS A 28 15.18 -0.12 -13.99
CA CYS A 28 15.51 -0.41 -12.60
C CYS A 28 14.84 -1.68 -12.02
N SER A 29 13.83 -2.23 -12.69
CA SER A 29 13.07 -3.37 -12.15
C SER A 29 13.45 -4.69 -12.82
N PRO A 30 13.30 -5.83 -12.12
CA PRO A 30 13.41 -7.14 -12.74
C PRO A 30 12.40 -7.29 -13.89
N LYS A 31 12.81 -7.86 -15.02
CA LYS A 31 11.96 -7.96 -16.22
C LYS A 31 10.63 -8.68 -15.98
N ASP A 32 10.64 -9.68 -15.10
CA ASP A 32 9.47 -10.51 -14.81
C ASP A 32 8.53 -9.86 -13.80
N SER A 33 8.93 -8.70 -13.20
CA SER A 33 8.17 -8.04 -12.13
C SER A 33 6.79 -7.54 -12.56
N ILE A 34 6.51 -7.45 -13.85
CA ILE A 34 5.17 -7.15 -14.35
C ILE A 34 4.11 -8.21 -13.96
N ASN A 35 4.55 -9.42 -13.64
CA ASN A 35 3.68 -10.52 -13.22
C ASN A 35 3.68 -10.74 -11.70
N TYR A 36 4.42 -9.93 -10.95
CA TYR A 36 4.57 -10.12 -9.52
C TYR A 36 3.42 -9.49 -8.74
N ASN A 37 2.97 -10.21 -7.73
CA ASN A 37 2.16 -9.66 -6.66
C ASN A 37 3.06 -9.10 -5.53
N VAL A 38 2.46 -8.54 -4.49
CA VAL A 38 3.18 -7.94 -3.37
C VAL A 38 4.07 -8.94 -2.62
N LEU A 39 3.70 -10.23 -2.59
CA LEU A 39 4.51 -11.26 -1.90
C LEU A 39 5.72 -11.69 -2.75
N ASP A 40 5.57 -11.72 -4.07
CA ASP A 40 6.68 -11.98 -4.99
C ASP A 40 7.72 -10.86 -4.91
N GLN A 41 7.27 -9.60 -4.91
CA GLN A 41 8.10 -8.41 -4.71
C GLN A 41 8.87 -8.49 -3.39
N ALA A 42 8.16 -8.75 -2.30
CA ALA A 42 8.73 -8.89 -0.97
C ALA A 42 9.80 -10.00 -0.92
N THR A 43 9.52 -11.15 -1.54
CA THR A 43 10.44 -12.28 -1.61
C THR A 43 11.75 -11.92 -2.29
N LEU A 44 11.72 -11.15 -3.37
CA LEU A 44 12.95 -10.68 -4.04
C LEU A 44 13.80 -9.80 -3.12
N TYR A 45 13.15 -8.93 -2.36
CA TYR A 45 13.84 -8.08 -1.39
C TYR A 45 14.51 -8.92 -0.29
N TYR A 46 13.78 -9.88 0.31
CA TYR A 46 14.36 -10.80 1.33
C TYR A 46 15.53 -11.61 0.79
N GLN A 47 15.54 -11.90 -0.50
CA GLN A 47 16.65 -12.61 -1.16
C GLN A 47 17.83 -11.69 -1.53
N GLY A 48 17.77 -10.40 -1.20
CA GLY A 48 18.81 -9.43 -1.57
C GLY A 48 18.95 -9.20 -3.08
N LYS A 49 17.91 -9.51 -3.87
CA LYS A 49 17.91 -9.36 -5.33
C LYS A 49 17.52 -7.97 -5.79
N THR A 50 16.92 -7.17 -4.92
CA THR A 50 16.60 -5.76 -5.16
C THR A 50 17.20 -4.92 -4.06
N ALA A 51 17.80 -3.78 -4.43
CA ALA A 51 18.40 -2.85 -3.47
C ALA A 51 17.38 -1.91 -2.84
N PHE A 52 16.27 -1.66 -3.53
CA PHE A 52 15.18 -0.81 -3.06
C PHE A 52 13.86 -1.53 -3.25
N ASP A 53 12.94 -1.29 -2.31
CA ASP A 53 11.56 -1.74 -2.39
C ASP A 53 10.63 -0.64 -1.89
N PHE A 54 9.63 -0.28 -2.69
CA PHE A 54 8.58 0.65 -2.29
C PHE A 54 7.47 -0.12 -1.61
N ASN A 55 7.55 -0.20 -0.29
CA ASN A 55 6.63 -0.98 0.52
C ASN A 55 6.46 -0.33 1.91
N SER A 56 5.86 -1.06 2.85
CA SER A 56 5.71 -0.67 4.25
C SER A 56 6.76 -1.33 5.14
N GLY A 57 6.71 -1.06 6.44
CA GLY A 57 7.55 -1.72 7.45
C GLY A 57 7.41 -3.25 7.49
N PHE A 58 6.39 -3.81 6.84
CA PHE A 58 6.25 -5.24 6.57
C PHE A 58 7.52 -5.87 5.97
N GLN A 59 8.27 -5.13 5.18
CA GLN A 59 9.55 -5.61 4.63
C GLN A 59 10.60 -5.89 5.70
N ILE A 60 10.67 -5.08 6.75
CA ILE A 60 11.61 -5.28 7.87
C ILE A 60 11.29 -6.59 8.60
N SER A 61 10.01 -6.81 8.93
CA SER A 61 9.56 -8.08 9.53
C SER A 61 9.86 -9.26 8.64
N GLY A 62 9.66 -9.11 7.33
CA GLY A 62 9.94 -10.15 6.36
C GLY A 62 11.42 -10.49 6.26
N VAL A 63 12.30 -9.50 6.29
CA VAL A 63 13.76 -9.73 6.35
C VAL A 63 14.14 -10.40 7.65
N ALA A 64 13.59 -9.96 8.78
CA ALA A 64 13.85 -10.57 10.10
C ALA A 64 13.49 -12.06 10.13
N ALA A 65 12.37 -12.43 9.48
CA ALA A 65 11.88 -13.80 9.45
C ALA A 65 12.60 -14.70 8.43
N ASN A 66 12.96 -14.15 7.25
CA ASN A 66 13.43 -14.94 6.12
C ASN A 66 14.93 -14.82 5.83
N SER A 67 15.56 -13.72 6.22
CA SER A 67 16.96 -13.44 5.91
C SER A 67 17.60 -12.57 7.00
N PRO A 68 17.67 -13.07 8.24
CA PRO A 68 18.13 -12.29 9.39
C PRO A 68 19.55 -11.71 9.23
N ASP A 69 20.39 -12.34 8.43
CA ASP A 69 21.74 -11.86 8.12
C ASP A 69 21.74 -10.54 7.33
N LEU A 70 20.62 -10.18 6.71
CA LEU A 70 20.47 -8.91 5.99
C LEU A 70 19.99 -7.76 6.90
N LEU A 71 19.56 -8.03 8.13
CA LEU A 71 18.99 -7.00 9.02
C LEU A 71 19.93 -5.82 9.32
N ASP A 72 21.25 -6.03 9.24
CA ASP A 72 22.21 -4.95 9.46
C ASP A 72 22.42 -4.05 8.23
N TYR A 73 21.82 -4.42 7.10
CA TYR A 73 21.97 -3.74 5.82
C TYR A 73 20.67 -3.11 5.31
N VAL A 74 19.56 -3.25 6.06
CA VAL A 74 18.26 -2.68 5.68
C VAL A 74 17.95 -1.46 6.53
N ASP A 75 17.31 -0.48 5.89
CA ASP A 75 16.82 0.73 6.55
C ASP A 75 15.61 1.26 5.79
N CYS A 76 14.90 2.21 6.38
CA CYS A 76 13.73 2.84 5.83
C CYS A 76 13.97 4.33 5.60
N TYR A 77 13.55 4.81 4.45
CA TYR A 77 13.66 6.21 4.08
C TYR A 77 12.31 6.75 3.63
N PRO A 78 12.01 8.03 3.88
CA PRO A 78 10.78 8.62 3.41
C PRO A 78 10.72 8.61 1.88
N ILE A 79 9.52 8.43 1.32
CA ILE A 79 9.32 8.56 -0.12
C ILE A 79 9.72 9.97 -0.54
N PRO A 80 10.59 10.12 -1.54
CA PRO A 80 11.04 11.43 -2.00
C PRO A 80 9.87 12.23 -2.59
N THR A 81 9.91 13.54 -2.41
CA THR A 81 8.94 14.44 -3.03
C THR A 81 9.18 14.53 -4.53
N ILE A 82 8.12 14.74 -5.29
CA ILE A 82 8.22 15.06 -6.71
C ILE A 82 8.93 16.43 -6.85
N LYS A 83 9.94 16.49 -7.70
CA LYS A 83 10.74 17.71 -7.91
C LYS A 83 9.82 18.90 -8.22
N GLY A 84 9.97 19.97 -7.45
CA GLY A 84 9.19 21.20 -7.63
C GLY A 84 7.80 21.18 -6.99
N THR A 85 7.47 20.15 -6.22
CA THR A 85 6.23 20.06 -5.44
C THR A 85 6.53 19.62 -4.02
N GLU A 86 5.58 19.88 -3.10
CA GLU A 86 5.59 19.30 -1.76
C GLU A 86 4.78 18.00 -1.68
N GLN A 87 4.17 17.58 -2.79
CA GLN A 87 3.37 16.36 -2.84
C GLN A 87 4.23 15.12 -2.68
N LYS A 88 3.77 14.26 -1.79
CA LYS A 88 4.32 12.93 -1.57
C LYS A 88 3.29 11.91 -2.04
N GLY A 89 3.70 10.99 -2.88
CA GLY A 89 2.85 9.89 -3.32
C GLY A 89 2.77 8.79 -2.24
N ILE A 90 2.26 9.13 -1.06
CA ILE A 90 2.17 8.20 0.07
C ILE A 90 0.80 7.56 0.07
N THR A 91 0.77 6.23 -0.01
CA THR A 91 -0.44 5.46 0.20
C THR A 91 -0.49 4.98 1.65
N THR A 92 -1.59 5.29 2.34
CA THR A 92 -1.88 4.75 3.66
C THR A 92 -3.09 3.84 3.61
N SER A 93 -3.08 2.78 4.41
CA SER A 93 -4.19 1.84 4.50
C SER A 93 -4.46 1.49 5.95
N ASN A 94 -5.72 1.54 6.34
CA ASN A 94 -6.20 1.00 7.61
C ASN A 94 -6.69 -0.43 7.40
N GLN A 95 -6.48 -1.29 8.39
CA GLN A 95 -7.01 -2.64 8.41
C GLN A 95 -8.21 -2.69 9.39
N PRO A 96 -9.42 -2.30 8.97
CA PRO A 96 -10.56 -2.22 9.86
C PRO A 96 -11.14 -3.61 10.15
N LEU A 97 -11.55 -3.82 11.39
CA LEU A 97 -12.42 -4.93 11.76
C LEU A 97 -13.87 -4.48 11.63
N VAL A 98 -14.68 -5.25 10.92
CA VAL A 98 -16.08 -4.91 10.66
C VAL A 98 -17.01 -6.04 11.08
N ILE A 99 -18.22 -5.68 11.51
CA ILE A 99 -19.30 -6.63 11.78
C ILE A 99 -20.33 -6.50 10.66
N TRP A 100 -20.56 -7.58 9.93
CA TRP A 100 -21.56 -7.58 8.87
C TRP A 100 -22.97 -7.36 9.42
N LYS A 101 -23.76 -6.51 8.78
CA LYS A 101 -25.14 -6.18 9.17
C LYS A 101 -26.04 -7.40 9.38
N ASN A 102 -25.81 -8.46 8.63
CA ASN A 102 -26.57 -9.71 8.68
C ASN A 102 -25.91 -10.79 9.56
N SER A 103 -24.91 -10.43 10.37
CA SER A 103 -24.36 -11.34 11.37
C SER A 103 -25.47 -11.84 12.30
N LYS A 104 -25.46 -13.14 12.60
CA LYS A 104 -26.42 -13.74 13.56
C LYS A 104 -26.01 -13.54 15.01
N HIS A 105 -24.77 -13.15 15.25
CA HIS A 105 -24.16 -13.00 16.58
C HIS A 105 -23.31 -11.73 16.66
N PRO A 106 -23.90 -10.54 16.42
CA PRO A 106 -23.14 -9.29 16.44
C PRO A 106 -22.50 -9.00 17.81
N GLU A 107 -23.17 -9.41 18.91
CA GLU A 107 -22.68 -9.27 20.28
C GLU A 107 -21.41 -10.08 20.54
N ILE A 108 -21.30 -11.28 19.94
CA ILE A 108 -20.09 -12.10 20.03
C ILE A 108 -18.95 -11.48 19.20
N CYS A 109 -19.27 -10.98 18.00
CA CYS A 109 -18.31 -10.27 17.18
C CYS A 109 -17.76 -9.02 17.88
N GLU A 110 -18.63 -8.25 18.54
CA GLU A 110 -18.23 -7.08 19.31
C GLU A 110 -17.33 -7.45 20.50
N ALA A 111 -17.70 -8.49 21.26
CA ALA A 111 -16.89 -8.98 22.36
C ALA A 111 -15.51 -9.44 21.89
N PHE A 112 -15.45 -10.18 20.78
CA PHE A 112 -14.19 -10.62 20.16
C PHE A 112 -13.31 -9.43 19.75
N ILE A 113 -13.88 -8.43 19.06
CA ILE A 113 -13.14 -7.22 18.67
C ILE A 113 -12.60 -6.49 19.92
N LYS A 114 -13.41 -6.33 20.98
CA LYS A 114 -12.97 -5.70 22.22
C LYS A 114 -11.79 -6.45 22.84
N THR A 115 -11.84 -7.79 22.87
CA THR A 115 -10.75 -8.60 23.41
C THR A 115 -9.46 -8.47 22.59
N LEU A 116 -9.55 -8.31 21.26
CA LEU A 116 -8.38 -8.08 20.43
C LEU A 116 -7.68 -6.73 20.73
N TYR A 117 -8.45 -5.75 21.20
CA TYR A 117 -7.93 -4.41 21.54
C TYR A 117 -7.61 -4.24 23.04
N GLU A 118 -7.71 -5.30 23.86
CA GLU A 118 -7.09 -5.30 25.20
C GLU A 118 -5.57 -5.21 25.03
N GLU A 119 -4.89 -4.34 25.80
CA GLU A 119 -3.51 -3.96 25.59
C GLU A 119 -2.57 -5.17 25.39
N ASP A 120 -2.61 -6.13 26.29
CA ASP A 120 -1.75 -7.33 26.23
C ASP A 120 -1.98 -8.16 24.95
N THR A 121 -3.25 -8.27 24.50
CA THR A 121 -3.60 -9.02 23.30
C THR A 121 -3.19 -8.24 22.05
N TYR A 122 -3.46 -6.94 22.07
CA TYR A 122 -3.18 -6.07 20.94
C TYR A 122 -1.67 -5.92 20.70
N VAL A 123 -0.88 -5.73 21.75
CA VAL A 123 0.58 -5.66 21.63
C VAL A 123 1.15 -6.97 21.08
N LYS A 124 0.70 -8.14 21.57
CA LYS A 124 1.12 -9.44 21.00
C LYS A 124 0.76 -9.58 19.53
N PHE A 125 -0.40 -9.06 19.12
CA PHE A 125 -0.80 -9.06 17.72
C PHE A 125 0.12 -8.16 16.88
N LEU A 126 0.43 -6.95 17.34
CA LEU A 126 1.38 -6.05 16.67
C LEU A 126 2.78 -6.66 16.56
N HIS A 127 3.27 -7.30 17.62
CA HIS A 127 4.56 -7.98 17.64
C HIS A 127 4.62 -9.21 16.70
N SER A 128 3.49 -9.69 16.17
CA SER A 128 3.52 -10.74 15.14
C SER A 128 4.09 -10.26 13.81
N VAL A 129 4.06 -8.93 13.57
CA VAL A 129 4.66 -8.27 12.39
C VAL A 129 5.27 -6.93 12.84
N PRO A 130 6.39 -6.98 13.60
CA PRO A 130 6.98 -5.78 14.19
C PRO A 130 7.42 -4.78 13.11
N VAL A 131 7.19 -3.48 13.35
CA VAL A 131 7.38 -2.37 12.40
C VAL A 131 6.39 -2.39 11.22
N GLY A 132 5.86 -3.55 10.85
CA GLY A 132 4.92 -3.71 9.73
C GLY A 132 3.48 -3.41 10.09
N MET A 133 3.07 -3.69 11.33
CA MET A 133 1.76 -3.34 11.88
C MET A 133 1.94 -2.24 12.92
N LEU A 134 1.54 -1.03 12.56
CA LEU A 134 1.61 0.12 13.47
C LEU A 134 0.36 0.20 14.34
N PRO A 135 0.48 0.67 15.61
CA PRO A 135 -0.65 0.85 16.50
C PRO A 135 -1.70 1.82 15.93
N ALA A 136 -2.97 1.41 15.94
CA ALA A 136 -4.11 2.28 15.61
C ALA A 136 -4.71 2.96 16.85
N ILE A 137 -4.31 2.54 18.05
CA ILE A 137 -4.76 3.09 19.33
C ILE A 137 -3.65 3.99 19.87
N LYS A 138 -4.00 5.24 20.13
CA LYS A 138 -3.06 6.24 20.70
C LYS A 138 -2.52 5.79 22.04
N GLY A 139 -1.22 5.94 22.22
CA GLY A 139 -0.50 5.63 23.46
C GLY A 139 0.08 4.22 23.50
N ILE A 140 -0.38 3.31 22.66
CA ILE A 140 0.22 1.97 22.55
C ILE A 140 1.67 2.08 22.04
N GLU A 141 1.91 2.94 21.07
CA GLU A 141 3.24 3.24 20.52
C GLU A 141 4.26 3.71 21.57
N ASP A 142 3.75 4.28 22.67
CA ASP A 142 4.57 4.77 23.78
C ASP A 142 4.69 3.79 24.94
N SER A 143 3.91 2.72 24.96
CA SER A 143 3.91 1.75 26.04
C SER A 143 5.22 0.95 26.09
N GLU A 144 5.67 0.61 27.31
CA GLU A 144 6.87 -0.23 27.51
C GLU A 144 6.64 -1.61 26.87
N ALA A 145 5.43 -2.15 26.99
CA ALA A 145 5.09 -3.46 26.44
C ALA A 145 5.26 -3.51 24.91
N TYR A 146 4.87 -2.45 24.19
CA TYR A 146 5.04 -2.37 22.75
C TYR A 146 6.52 -2.22 22.35
N LYS A 147 7.26 -1.39 23.08
CA LYS A 147 8.69 -1.12 22.83
C LYS A 147 9.61 -2.27 23.23
N ASP A 148 9.12 -3.27 23.94
CA ASP A 148 9.92 -4.44 24.40
C ASP A 148 10.08 -5.54 23.31
N ASP A 149 9.98 -5.19 22.05
CA ASP A 149 10.30 -6.08 20.94
C ASP A 149 11.67 -5.74 20.35
N PRO A 150 12.58 -6.71 20.20
CA PRO A 150 13.94 -6.45 19.72
C PRO A 150 14.00 -5.91 18.30
N THR A 151 13.02 -6.23 17.44
CA THR A 151 12.96 -5.72 16.07
C THR A 151 12.48 -4.26 16.06
N ILE A 152 11.48 -3.94 16.87
CA ILE A 152 11.01 -2.56 17.04
C ILE A 152 12.13 -1.69 17.61
N GLN A 153 12.86 -2.16 18.62
CA GLN A 153 14.01 -1.43 19.19
C GLN A 153 15.11 -1.19 18.15
N LYS A 154 15.46 -2.22 17.39
CA LYS A 154 16.48 -2.12 16.35
C LYS A 154 16.09 -1.15 15.24
N PHE A 155 14.82 -1.13 14.86
CA PHE A 155 14.28 -0.34 13.75
C PHE A 155 13.39 0.83 14.19
N ALA A 156 13.62 1.38 15.39
CA ALA A 156 12.87 2.54 15.90
C ALA A 156 12.91 3.74 14.93
N HIS A 157 14.03 3.95 14.23
CA HIS A 157 14.13 4.97 13.19
C HIS A 157 13.18 4.70 12.01
N ALA A 158 13.10 3.45 11.55
CA ALA A 158 12.19 3.09 10.45
C ALA A 158 10.73 3.30 10.85
N GLU A 159 10.36 2.94 12.09
CA GLU A 159 9.03 3.19 12.62
C GLU A 159 8.69 4.69 12.67
N GLU A 160 9.64 5.52 13.15
CA GLU A 160 9.49 6.98 13.14
C GLU A 160 9.28 7.52 11.72
N VAL A 161 10.09 7.08 10.74
CA VAL A 161 9.96 7.48 9.34
C VAL A 161 8.59 7.12 8.79
N ILE A 162 8.13 5.88 8.99
CA ILE A 162 6.84 5.41 8.50
C ILE A 162 5.70 6.19 9.16
N SER A 163 5.71 6.30 10.48
CA SER A 163 4.68 7.00 11.26
C SER A 163 4.57 8.46 10.88
N SER A 164 5.69 9.14 10.61
CA SER A 164 5.73 10.54 10.19
C SER A 164 5.03 10.80 8.86
N GLN A 165 4.90 9.78 8.01
CA GLN A 165 4.29 9.92 6.69
C GLN A 165 2.79 9.63 6.67
N ILE A 166 2.26 8.92 7.66
CA ILE A 166 0.83 8.54 7.74
C ILE A 166 -0.12 9.73 7.59
N PRO A 167 0.10 10.88 8.28
CA PRO A 167 -0.81 12.01 8.18
C PRO A 167 -0.93 12.64 6.78
N GLY A 168 0.09 12.46 5.95
CA GLY A 168 0.12 12.97 4.58
C GLY A 168 -0.30 11.96 3.53
N GLY A 169 -0.64 10.73 3.95
CA GLY A 169 -1.03 9.66 3.04
C GLY A 169 -2.52 9.61 2.78
N THR A 170 -2.89 8.99 1.66
CA THR A 170 -4.28 8.70 1.32
C THR A 170 -4.39 7.31 0.69
N ALA A 171 -5.56 6.69 0.78
CA ALA A 171 -5.83 5.48 0.03
C ALA A 171 -6.12 5.82 -1.44
N ILE A 172 -5.71 4.93 -2.35
CA ILE A 172 -5.94 5.11 -3.78
C ILE A 172 -7.44 5.24 -4.06
N GLY A 173 -7.83 6.29 -4.77
CA GLY A 173 -9.22 6.57 -5.11
C GLY A 173 -10.03 7.25 -4.00
N PHE A 174 -9.42 7.54 -2.84
CA PHE A 174 -10.09 8.17 -1.70
C PHE A 174 -9.83 9.67 -1.60
N GLU A 175 -9.31 10.31 -2.64
CA GLU A 175 -9.05 11.75 -2.68
C GLU A 175 -10.32 12.58 -2.40
N HIS A 176 -11.49 12.02 -2.73
CA HIS A 176 -12.81 12.61 -2.48
C HIS A 176 -13.62 11.82 -1.43
N GLY A 177 -12.95 10.99 -0.62
CA GLY A 177 -13.58 10.13 0.39
C GLY A 177 -14.04 8.78 -0.13
N PRO A 178 -14.64 7.94 0.75
CA PRO A 178 -15.11 6.61 0.39
C PRO A 178 -16.21 6.66 -0.67
N SER A 179 -16.07 5.89 -1.73
CA SER A 179 -17.06 5.81 -2.82
C SER A 179 -17.07 4.45 -3.47
N VAL A 180 -18.15 4.12 -4.17
CA VAL A 180 -18.23 2.89 -4.99
C VAL A 180 -17.18 2.95 -6.10
N GLN A 181 -16.93 4.13 -6.65
CA GLN A 181 -15.96 4.37 -7.71
C GLN A 181 -14.53 4.06 -7.24
N ALA A 182 -14.17 4.43 -6.00
CA ALA A 182 -12.88 4.06 -5.41
C ALA A 182 -12.73 2.53 -5.33
N GLY A 183 -13.80 1.82 -4.96
CA GLY A 183 -13.81 0.36 -4.95
C GLY A 183 -13.62 -0.25 -6.34
N ILE A 184 -14.23 0.31 -7.38
CA ILE A 184 -14.03 -0.12 -8.77
C ILE A 184 -12.58 0.11 -9.20
N LEU A 185 -12.04 1.30 -8.93
CA LEU A 185 -10.66 1.66 -9.28
C LEU A 185 -9.63 0.67 -8.71
N THR A 186 -9.84 0.22 -7.48
CA THR A 186 -8.87 -0.63 -6.77
C THR A 186 -9.06 -2.12 -6.98
N ASN A 187 -10.28 -2.58 -7.33
CA ASN A 187 -10.57 -4.03 -7.36
C ASN A 187 -10.73 -4.63 -8.76
N GLN A 188 -10.78 -3.80 -9.82
CA GLN A 188 -11.01 -4.30 -11.17
C GLN A 188 -9.73 -4.53 -12.00
N HIS A 189 -8.57 -4.26 -11.42
CA HIS A 189 -7.24 -4.48 -12.04
C HIS A 189 -7.06 -3.83 -13.43
N VAL A 190 -7.86 -2.82 -13.76
CA VAL A 190 -7.84 -2.19 -15.10
C VAL A 190 -6.53 -1.43 -15.35
N ILE A 191 -5.96 -0.84 -14.28
CA ILE A 191 -4.69 -0.10 -14.38
C ILE A 191 -3.54 -1.09 -14.59
N GLU A 192 -3.53 -2.20 -13.88
CA GLU A 192 -2.54 -3.26 -14.03
C GLU A 192 -2.59 -3.87 -15.43
N GLU A 193 -3.79 -4.15 -15.95
CA GLU A 193 -4.00 -4.62 -17.32
C GLU A 193 -3.47 -3.62 -18.35
N MET A 194 -3.69 -2.32 -18.13
CA MET A 194 -3.16 -1.26 -19.00
C MET A 194 -1.63 -1.30 -19.07
N PHE A 195 -0.94 -1.42 -17.92
CA PHE A 195 0.51 -1.52 -17.90
C PHE A 195 1.01 -2.80 -18.56
N GLN A 196 0.33 -3.93 -18.32
CA GLN A 196 0.66 -5.19 -18.97
C GLN A 196 0.50 -5.10 -20.50
N ASP A 197 -0.54 -4.46 -21.00
CA ASP A 197 -0.76 -4.27 -22.43
C ASP A 197 0.33 -3.40 -23.07
N ILE A 198 0.70 -2.30 -22.43
CA ILE A 198 1.79 -1.44 -22.89
C ILE A 198 3.12 -2.23 -22.96
N ILE A 199 3.43 -3.00 -21.92
CA ILE A 199 4.72 -3.68 -21.80
C ILE A 199 4.79 -4.92 -22.70
N THR A 200 3.74 -5.72 -22.74
CA THR A 200 3.71 -7.01 -23.42
C THR A 200 3.38 -6.88 -24.90
N ASN A 201 2.42 -6.05 -25.24
CA ASN A 201 1.93 -5.90 -26.61
C ASN A 201 2.51 -4.68 -27.32
N GLY A 202 3.18 -3.77 -26.59
CA GLY A 202 3.75 -2.54 -27.16
C GLY A 202 2.68 -1.50 -27.52
N THR A 203 1.51 -1.56 -26.89
CA THR A 203 0.43 -0.61 -27.13
C THR A 203 0.90 0.81 -26.75
N ASP A 204 0.57 1.79 -27.56
CA ASP A 204 0.88 3.19 -27.29
C ASP A 204 0.24 3.65 -25.96
N VAL A 205 1.01 4.40 -25.16
CA VAL A 205 0.62 4.81 -23.79
C VAL A 205 -0.71 5.56 -23.79
N LYS A 206 -0.91 6.52 -24.71
CA LYS A 206 -2.16 7.30 -24.76
C LYS A 206 -3.35 6.44 -25.16
N THR A 207 -3.14 5.50 -26.07
CA THR A 207 -4.16 4.55 -26.53
C THR A 207 -4.57 3.62 -25.38
N ALA A 208 -3.61 3.04 -24.67
CA ALA A 208 -3.88 2.17 -23.54
C ALA A 208 -4.54 2.92 -22.36
N ALA A 209 -4.05 4.12 -22.04
CA ALA A 209 -4.66 4.97 -21.01
C ALA A 209 -6.10 5.34 -21.33
N LYS A 210 -6.40 5.66 -22.60
CA LYS A 210 -7.77 5.96 -23.03
C LYS A 210 -8.69 4.75 -22.90
N ALA A 211 -8.24 3.58 -23.33
CA ALA A 211 -9.01 2.35 -23.20
C ALA A 211 -9.29 1.99 -21.73
N ALA A 212 -8.28 2.13 -20.86
CA ALA A 212 -8.43 1.91 -19.43
C ALA A 212 -9.37 2.92 -18.76
N GLU A 213 -9.26 4.20 -19.10
CA GLU A 213 -10.16 5.26 -18.63
C GLU A 213 -11.61 4.99 -19.01
N ASP A 214 -11.86 4.63 -20.26
CA ASP A 214 -13.22 4.31 -20.75
C ASP A 214 -13.79 3.08 -20.05
N LYS A 215 -12.97 2.03 -19.87
CA LYS A 215 -13.38 0.82 -19.16
C LYS A 215 -13.73 1.12 -17.70
N LEU A 216 -12.87 1.87 -16.98
CA LEU A 216 -13.13 2.26 -15.59
C LEU A 216 -14.41 3.10 -15.47
N ASN A 217 -14.58 4.12 -16.31
CA ASN A 217 -15.75 4.99 -16.27
C ASN A 217 -17.04 4.22 -16.56
N SER A 218 -17.03 3.27 -17.50
CA SER A 218 -18.17 2.40 -17.77
C SER A 218 -18.53 1.51 -16.57
N LEU A 219 -17.51 0.92 -15.88
CA LEU A 219 -17.73 0.11 -14.68
C LEU A 219 -18.24 0.94 -13.50
N MET A 220 -17.72 2.15 -13.31
CA MET A 220 -18.15 3.08 -12.25
C MET A 220 -19.60 3.53 -12.47
N GLU A 221 -19.98 3.81 -13.70
CA GLU A 221 -21.36 4.18 -14.06
C GLU A 221 -22.33 3.03 -13.83
N ALA A 222 -21.96 1.81 -14.26
CA ALA A 222 -22.79 0.63 -14.05
C ALA A 222 -23.01 0.28 -12.58
N ALA A 223 -22.03 0.55 -11.72
CA ALA A 223 -22.10 0.26 -10.29
C ALA A 223 -22.90 1.30 -9.48
N THR A 224 -23.28 2.42 -10.09
CA THR A 224 -24.04 3.50 -9.43
C THR A 224 -25.49 3.58 -9.91
N GLN A 225 -25.90 2.76 -10.86
CA GLN A 225 -27.30 2.58 -11.28
C GLN A 225 -28.02 1.55 -10.42
#